data_a3a77f69a2eeace40cf4cf1610169d66
#
_entry.id   a3a77f69a2eeace40cf4cf1610169d66
#
_cell.length_a   1.000
_cell.length_b   1.000
_cell.length_c   1.000
_cell.angle_alpha   90.00
_cell.angle_beta   90.00
_cell.angle_gamma   90.00
#
_symmetry.space_group_name_H-M   'P 1'
#
loop_
_entity.id
_entity.type
_entity.pdbx_description
1 polymer ?
#
loop_
_entity_poly.entity_id
_entity_poly.type
_entity_poly.pdbx_seq_one_letter_code
_entity_poly.pdbx_strand_id
1 'polypeptide(L)'
;GEIINDVVTFWGIELINTQLYSYVLACSFLIVIILSPMLSGIADVSGRKLQLMKIFCLAGSLGCLGLYAFDPSHMEWSMSALFLANIGFWGSLGFYNAFLPQIAPANEHDKLSATGFAMGYIGSVLLLLLCLALIMLVGSFMTPWTFVLVGIWWFSWAQPAFRKLPSTPTKLPTQGRLIAQGFKELRKVARDLSGRKELVRFLWGFFI
;
A
#
# COMPACT_ATOMS: atom_id res chain seq x y z
N GLY A 1 -15.51 18.85 26.49
CA GLY A 1 -15.37 18.52 25.09
C GLY A 1 -16.62 17.80 24.63
N GLU A 2 -17.43 18.43 23.79
CA GLU A 2 -18.54 17.74 23.13
C GLU A 2 -17.96 16.62 22.27
N ILE A 3 -18.33 15.39 22.59
CA ILE A 3 -18.10 14.25 21.71
C ILE A 3 -19.15 14.43 20.61
N ILE A 4 -18.76 15.06 19.51
CA ILE A 4 -19.56 15.10 18.28
C ILE A 4 -19.56 13.67 17.76
N ASN A 5 -20.60 12.91 18.08
CA ASN A 5 -20.87 11.62 17.44
C ASN A 5 -21.37 11.93 16.02
N ASP A 6 -20.42 12.14 15.11
CA ASP A 6 -20.73 12.27 13.70
C ASP A 6 -21.16 10.89 13.18
N VAL A 7 -22.44 10.62 13.30
CA VAL A 7 -23.09 9.44 12.71
C VAL A 7 -23.18 9.70 11.21
N VAL A 8 -22.62 8.80 10.43
CA VAL A 8 -22.66 8.83 8.96
C VAL A 8 -23.43 7.62 8.45
N THR A 9 -24.18 7.82 7.39
CA THR A 9 -24.89 6.71 6.73
C THR A 9 -24.00 6.13 5.64
N PHE A 10 -23.75 4.83 5.74
CA PHE A 10 -22.98 4.06 4.75
C PHE A 10 -23.80 2.85 4.31
N TRP A 11 -24.22 2.82 3.05
CA TRP A 11 -25.13 1.79 2.49
C TRP A 11 -26.38 1.56 3.34
N GLY A 12 -26.97 2.64 3.90
CA GLY A 12 -28.17 2.55 4.73
C GLY A 12 -27.94 2.12 6.18
N ILE A 13 -26.69 1.94 6.61
CA ILE A 13 -26.33 1.63 8.00
C ILE A 13 -25.74 2.89 8.64
N GLU A 14 -26.23 3.27 9.79
CA GLU A 14 -25.69 4.36 10.59
C GLU A 14 -24.46 3.87 11.37
N LEU A 15 -23.33 4.51 11.16
CA LEU A 15 -22.06 4.21 11.82
C LEU A 15 -21.42 5.51 12.31
N ILE A 16 -20.63 5.43 13.36
CA ILE A 16 -19.74 6.53 13.76
C ILE A 16 -18.61 6.64 12.72
N ASN A 17 -18.29 7.85 12.28
CA ASN A 17 -17.28 8.10 11.24
C ASN A 17 -15.93 7.41 11.52
N THR A 18 -15.47 7.42 12.79
CA THR A 18 -14.22 6.75 13.22
C THR A 18 -14.31 5.24 13.13
N GLN A 19 -15.47 4.65 13.39
CA GLN A 19 -15.68 3.21 13.22
C GLN A 19 -15.66 2.83 11.74
N LEU A 20 -16.36 3.58 10.89
CA LEU A 20 -16.38 3.37 9.46
C LEU A 20 -14.95 3.42 8.88
N TYR A 21 -14.18 4.45 9.25
CA TYR A 21 -12.78 4.58 8.88
C TYR A 21 -11.96 3.35 9.29
N SER A 22 -12.12 2.90 10.53
CA SER A 22 -11.41 1.74 11.07
C SER A 22 -11.78 0.44 10.33
N TYR A 23 -13.04 0.26 9.97
CA TYR A 23 -13.49 -0.90 9.17
C TYR A 23 -12.91 -0.87 7.76
N VAL A 24 -12.88 0.29 7.11
CA VAL A 24 -12.27 0.44 5.77
C VAL A 24 -10.78 0.11 5.81
N LEU A 25 -10.05 0.58 6.83
CA LEU A 25 -8.65 0.22 7.03
C LEU A 25 -8.48 -1.28 7.25
N ALA A 26 -9.24 -1.87 8.16
CA ALA A 26 -9.17 -3.30 8.47
C ALA A 26 -9.46 -4.15 7.22
N CYS A 27 -10.49 -3.82 6.44
CA CYS A 27 -10.80 -4.49 5.18
C CYS A 27 -9.67 -4.34 4.16
N SER A 28 -9.06 -3.15 4.06
CA SER A 28 -7.91 -2.91 3.17
C SER A 28 -6.73 -3.82 3.53
N PHE A 29 -6.40 -3.91 4.82
CA PHE A 29 -5.33 -4.78 5.30
C PHE A 29 -5.62 -6.26 5.05
N LEU A 30 -6.83 -6.72 5.33
CA LEU A 30 -7.23 -8.11 5.09
C LEU A 30 -7.06 -8.50 3.62
N ILE A 31 -7.49 -7.62 2.71
CA ILE A 31 -7.33 -7.86 1.27
C ILE A 31 -5.85 -7.90 0.88
N VAL A 32 -5.05 -6.96 1.37
CA VAL A 32 -3.61 -6.95 1.06
C VAL A 32 -2.91 -8.19 1.62
N ILE A 33 -3.23 -8.62 2.84
CA ILE A 33 -2.67 -9.85 3.43
C ILE A 33 -2.97 -11.07 2.57
N ILE A 34 -4.18 -11.18 2.03
CA ILE A 34 -4.58 -12.32 1.18
C ILE A 34 -3.98 -12.21 -0.22
N LEU A 35 -4.02 -11.02 -0.82
CA LEU A 35 -3.58 -10.82 -2.20
C LEU A 35 -2.05 -10.78 -2.34
N SER A 36 -1.33 -10.22 -1.36
CA SER A 36 0.12 -9.99 -1.45
C SER A 36 0.92 -11.27 -1.73
N PRO A 37 0.72 -12.39 -1.02
CA PRO A 37 1.45 -13.63 -1.30
C PRO A 37 1.11 -14.23 -2.66
N MET A 38 -0.17 -14.15 -3.06
CA MET A 38 -0.62 -14.66 -4.36
C MET A 38 0.01 -13.86 -5.51
N LEU A 39 -0.04 -12.54 -5.41
CA LEU A 39 0.51 -11.63 -6.42
C LEU A 39 2.03 -11.69 -6.45
N SER A 40 2.70 -11.88 -5.31
CA SER A 40 4.14 -12.09 -5.25
C SER A 40 4.56 -13.36 -5.99
N GLY A 41 3.88 -14.49 -5.75
CA GLY A 41 4.13 -15.72 -6.48
C GLY A 41 3.91 -15.58 -8.00
N ILE A 42 2.84 -14.88 -8.40
CA ILE A 42 2.59 -14.58 -9.82
C ILE A 42 3.69 -13.67 -10.38
N ALA A 43 4.11 -12.66 -9.63
CA ALA A 43 5.14 -11.72 -10.04
C ALA A 43 6.50 -12.40 -10.25
N ASP A 44 6.87 -13.32 -9.37
CA ASP A 44 8.14 -14.05 -9.43
C ASP A 44 8.17 -14.99 -10.64
N VAL A 45 7.08 -15.72 -10.90
CA VAL A 45 6.99 -16.64 -12.04
C VAL A 45 6.89 -15.90 -13.38
N SER A 46 6.15 -14.77 -13.42
CA SER A 46 5.92 -14.03 -14.67
C SER A 46 6.97 -12.96 -14.97
N GLY A 47 7.87 -12.64 -14.03
CA GLY A 47 8.80 -11.53 -14.15
C GLY A 47 8.15 -10.14 -14.16
N ARG A 48 6.84 -10.04 -13.83
CA ARG A 48 6.05 -8.80 -13.92
C ARG A 48 6.01 -8.00 -12.62
N LYS A 49 6.96 -8.21 -11.72
CA LYS A 49 7.03 -7.53 -10.42
C LYS A 49 6.94 -6.00 -10.55
N LEU A 50 7.71 -5.42 -11.48
CA LEU A 50 7.69 -3.98 -11.74
C LEU A 50 6.34 -3.49 -12.28
N GLN A 51 5.67 -4.26 -13.14
CA GLN A 51 4.36 -3.89 -13.68
C GLN A 51 3.31 -3.85 -12.57
N LEU A 52 3.28 -4.87 -11.70
CA LEU A 52 2.36 -4.91 -10.56
C LEU A 52 2.62 -3.74 -9.60
N MET A 53 3.88 -3.45 -9.27
CA MET A 53 4.23 -2.29 -8.45
C MET A 53 3.70 -0.98 -9.07
N LYS A 54 3.85 -0.79 -10.40
CA LYS A 54 3.31 0.39 -11.10
C LYS A 54 1.79 0.48 -11.02
N ILE A 55 1.08 -0.65 -11.21
CA ILE A 55 -0.38 -0.70 -11.13
C ILE A 55 -0.86 -0.31 -9.74
N PHE A 56 -0.27 -0.87 -8.68
CA PHE A 56 -0.64 -0.53 -7.31
C PHE A 56 -0.31 0.92 -6.95
N CYS A 57 0.85 1.42 -7.37
CA CYS A 57 1.22 2.83 -7.17
C CYS A 57 0.24 3.77 -7.90
N LEU A 58 -0.12 3.47 -9.14
CA LEU A 58 -1.10 4.26 -9.89
C LEU A 58 -2.49 4.21 -9.23
N ALA A 59 -2.95 3.01 -8.86
CA ALA A 59 -4.24 2.84 -8.19
C ALA A 59 -4.30 3.61 -6.87
N GLY A 60 -3.24 3.55 -6.06
CA GLY A 60 -3.16 4.29 -4.81
C GLY A 60 -3.11 5.81 -5.02
N SER A 61 -2.34 6.28 -5.99
CA SER A 61 -2.31 7.71 -6.35
C SER A 61 -3.66 8.21 -6.85
N LEU A 62 -4.36 7.43 -7.66
CA LEU A 62 -5.73 7.74 -8.09
C LEU A 62 -6.72 7.72 -6.93
N GLY A 63 -6.57 6.81 -5.96
CA GLY A 63 -7.34 6.82 -4.72
C GLY A 63 -7.14 8.12 -3.94
N CYS A 64 -5.89 8.59 -3.80
CA CYS A 64 -5.61 9.90 -3.19
C CYS A 64 -6.25 11.06 -3.96
N LEU A 65 -6.17 11.06 -5.29
CA LEU A 65 -6.85 12.09 -6.12
C LEU A 65 -8.37 12.02 -5.94
N GLY A 66 -8.95 10.83 -5.81
CA GLY A 66 -10.39 10.64 -5.58
C GLY A 66 -10.87 11.23 -4.25
N LEU A 67 -9.99 11.31 -3.23
CA LEU A 67 -10.29 11.95 -1.96
C LEU A 67 -10.43 13.49 -2.05
N TYR A 68 -10.06 14.11 -3.17
CA TYR A 68 -10.40 15.51 -3.44
C TYR A 68 -11.90 15.77 -3.36
N ALA A 69 -12.71 14.81 -3.85
CA ALA A 69 -14.17 14.87 -3.80
C ALA A 69 -14.73 14.25 -2.50
N PHE A 70 -13.99 14.37 -1.40
CA PHE A 70 -14.47 13.93 -0.10
C PHE A 70 -15.70 14.74 0.29
N ASP A 71 -16.83 14.04 0.48
CA ASP A 71 -18.10 14.63 0.86
C ASP A 71 -18.75 13.75 1.95
N PRO A 72 -19.06 14.32 3.13
CA PRO A 72 -19.79 13.61 4.18
C PRO A 72 -21.16 13.10 3.75
N SER A 73 -21.79 13.73 2.74
CA SER A 73 -23.07 13.31 2.17
C SER A 73 -22.95 12.09 1.26
N HIS A 74 -21.76 11.81 0.74
CA HIS A 74 -21.46 10.71 -0.17
C HIS A 74 -20.27 9.89 0.36
N MET A 75 -20.48 9.33 1.57
CA MET A 75 -19.44 8.61 2.29
C MET A 75 -18.94 7.35 1.54
N GLU A 76 -19.80 6.75 0.72
CA GLU A 76 -19.47 5.58 -0.09
C GLU A 76 -18.31 5.86 -1.07
N TRP A 77 -18.35 7.02 -1.73
CA TRP A 77 -17.28 7.44 -2.61
C TRP A 77 -15.97 7.68 -1.85
N SER A 78 -16.08 8.47 -0.77
CA SER A 78 -14.93 8.85 0.05
C SER A 78 -14.21 7.64 0.64
N MET A 79 -14.98 6.68 1.16
CA MET A 79 -14.43 5.43 1.71
C MET A 79 -13.88 4.50 0.64
N SER A 80 -14.49 4.45 -0.54
CA SER A 80 -13.98 3.68 -1.67
C SER A 80 -12.64 4.24 -2.19
N ALA A 81 -12.50 5.56 -2.26
CA ALA A 81 -11.26 6.22 -2.63
C ALA A 81 -10.14 5.95 -1.59
N LEU A 82 -10.48 6.05 -0.30
CA LEU A 82 -9.57 5.71 0.81
C LEU A 82 -9.13 4.25 0.75
N PHE A 83 -10.08 3.34 0.53
CA PHE A 83 -9.81 1.91 0.39
C PHE A 83 -8.83 1.62 -0.76
N LEU A 84 -9.07 2.23 -1.93
CA LEU A 84 -8.19 2.11 -3.09
C LEU A 84 -6.79 2.67 -2.80
N ALA A 85 -6.70 3.83 -2.12
CA ALA A 85 -5.43 4.43 -1.72
C ALA A 85 -4.63 3.50 -0.81
N ASN A 86 -5.28 2.89 0.19
CA ASN A 86 -4.63 1.96 1.12
C ASN A 86 -4.14 0.68 0.43
N ILE A 87 -4.99 0.04 -0.39
CA ILE A 87 -4.59 -1.16 -1.14
C ILE A 87 -3.43 -0.84 -2.08
N GLY A 88 -3.49 0.31 -2.77
CA GLY A 88 -2.42 0.77 -3.64
C GLY A 88 -1.10 0.96 -2.90
N PHE A 89 -1.14 1.59 -1.73
CA PHE A 89 0.04 1.83 -0.91
C PHE A 89 0.69 0.53 -0.43
N TRP A 90 -0.06 -0.29 0.30
CA TRP A 90 0.48 -1.52 0.88
C TRP A 90 0.87 -2.56 -0.18
N GLY A 91 0.09 -2.63 -1.28
CA GLY A 91 0.42 -3.48 -2.42
C GLY A 91 1.71 -3.05 -3.10
N SER A 92 1.89 -1.76 -3.38
CA SER A 92 3.12 -1.24 -3.99
C SER A 92 4.35 -1.41 -3.11
N LEU A 93 4.21 -1.21 -1.79
CA LEU A 93 5.28 -1.37 -0.81
C LEU A 93 5.76 -2.82 -0.73
N GLY A 94 4.86 -3.80 -0.80
CA GLY A 94 5.21 -5.22 -0.84
C GLY A 94 6.13 -5.55 -2.03
N PHE A 95 5.79 -5.06 -3.22
CA PHE A 95 6.63 -5.24 -4.41
C PHE A 95 7.94 -4.45 -4.34
N TYR A 96 7.92 -3.22 -3.81
CA TYR A 96 9.12 -2.43 -3.60
C TYR A 96 10.14 -3.18 -2.74
N ASN A 97 9.71 -3.71 -1.59
CA ASN A 97 10.58 -4.48 -0.70
C ASN A 97 11.12 -5.77 -1.37
N ALA A 98 10.33 -6.39 -2.25
CA ALA A 98 10.73 -7.59 -2.98
C ALA A 98 11.83 -7.35 -4.03
N PHE A 99 12.19 -6.11 -4.34
CA PHE A 99 13.34 -5.78 -5.18
C PHE A 99 14.67 -5.75 -4.44
N LEU A 100 14.67 -5.62 -3.12
CA LEU A 100 15.88 -5.49 -2.31
C LEU A 100 16.94 -6.56 -2.61
N PRO A 101 16.61 -7.88 -2.69
CA PRO A 101 17.57 -8.91 -3.02
C PRO A 101 18.09 -8.87 -4.46
N GLN A 102 17.43 -8.10 -5.34
CA GLN A 102 17.83 -7.99 -6.76
C GLN A 102 18.75 -6.79 -7.02
N ILE A 103 18.75 -5.80 -6.13
CA ILE A 103 19.47 -4.54 -6.31
C ILE A 103 20.68 -4.40 -5.40
N ALA A 104 20.82 -5.25 -4.39
CA ALA A 104 21.94 -5.24 -3.46
C ALA A 104 22.35 -6.65 -3.01
N PRO A 105 23.64 -6.87 -2.70
CA PRO A 105 24.10 -8.10 -2.06
C PRO A 105 23.61 -8.20 -0.62
N ALA A 106 23.52 -9.41 -0.06
CA ALA A 106 22.90 -9.67 1.24
C ALA A 106 23.50 -8.86 2.40
N ASN A 107 24.80 -8.58 2.37
CA ASN A 107 25.51 -7.78 3.38
C ASN A 107 25.17 -6.28 3.35
N GLU A 108 24.49 -5.80 2.31
CA GLU A 108 24.09 -4.39 2.17
C GLU A 108 22.57 -4.17 2.31
N HIS A 109 21.78 -5.25 2.46
CA HIS A 109 20.33 -5.15 2.53
C HIS A 109 19.86 -4.23 3.65
N ASP A 110 20.42 -4.36 4.85
CA ASP A 110 20.00 -3.57 6.02
C ASP A 110 20.31 -2.08 5.80
N LYS A 111 21.51 -1.77 5.30
CA LYS A 111 21.92 -0.40 5.02
C LYS A 111 21.05 0.25 3.94
N LEU A 112 20.80 -0.47 2.84
CA LEU A 112 19.99 0.05 1.74
C LEU A 112 18.53 0.23 2.16
N SER A 113 17.98 -0.74 2.89
CA SER A 113 16.62 -0.65 3.44
C SER A 113 16.49 0.53 4.40
N ALA A 114 17.39 0.66 5.38
CA ALA A 114 17.39 1.77 6.33
C ALA A 114 17.50 3.13 5.63
N THR A 115 18.36 3.26 4.62
CA THR A 115 18.49 4.49 3.82
C THR A 115 17.20 4.79 3.06
N GLY A 116 16.58 3.78 2.43
CA GLY A 116 15.32 3.94 1.73
C GLY A 116 14.17 4.41 2.64
N PHE A 117 14.05 3.82 3.82
CA PHE A 117 13.07 4.25 4.82
C PHE A 117 13.36 5.67 5.33
N ALA A 118 14.61 6.00 5.62
CA ALA A 118 14.99 7.36 6.06
C ALA A 118 14.61 8.41 5.01
N MET A 119 14.92 8.18 3.74
CA MET A 119 14.53 9.07 2.65
C MET A 119 13.00 9.18 2.52
N GLY A 120 12.28 8.09 2.71
CA GLY A 120 10.82 8.07 2.75
C GLY A 120 10.26 8.93 3.88
N TYR A 121 10.81 8.83 5.09
CA TYR A 121 10.42 9.68 6.23
C TYR A 121 10.70 11.17 5.98
N ILE A 122 11.88 11.50 5.44
CA ILE A 122 12.20 12.89 5.08
C ILE A 122 11.17 13.43 4.07
N GLY A 123 10.89 12.66 3.02
CA GLY A 123 9.90 13.05 2.01
C GLY A 123 8.49 13.22 2.57
N SER A 124 8.06 12.34 3.49
CA SER A 124 6.74 12.42 4.13
C SER A 124 6.63 13.62 5.07
N VAL A 125 7.69 13.93 5.84
CA VAL A 125 7.72 15.12 6.72
C VAL A 125 7.66 16.39 5.90
N LEU A 126 8.43 16.50 4.81
CA LEU A 126 8.40 17.68 3.93
C LEU A 126 7.01 17.90 3.35
N LEU A 127 6.35 16.82 2.86
CA LEU A 127 5.01 16.90 2.33
C LEU A 127 3.99 17.28 3.42
N LEU A 128 4.10 16.69 4.62
CA LEU A 128 3.22 17.00 5.75
C LEU A 128 3.32 18.48 6.12
N LEU A 129 4.54 19.01 6.25
CA LEU A 129 4.76 20.43 6.57
C LEU A 129 4.20 21.36 5.48
N LEU A 130 4.36 20.97 4.21
CA LEU A 130 3.79 21.72 3.09
C LEU A 130 2.26 21.72 3.15
N CYS A 131 1.63 20.57 3.36
CA CYS A 131 0.18 20.47 3.49
C CYS A 131 -0.35 21.28 4.69
N LEU A 132 0.34 21.18 5.84
CA LEU A 132 -0.02 21.94 7.03
C LEU A 132 0.09 23.45 6.79
N ALA A 133 1.19 23.90 6.18
CA ALA A 133 1.38 25.31 5.83
C ALA A 133 0.27 25.82 4.88
N LEU A 134 -0.11 25.04 3.87
CA LEU A 134 -1.21 25.38 2.98
C LEU A 134 -2.53 25.56 3.75
N ILE A 135 -2.87 24.65 4.65
CA ILE A 135 -4.11 24.73 5.43
C ILE A 135 -4.06 25.92 6.40
N MET A 136 -2.93 26.15 7.09
CA MET A 136 -2.83 27.20 8.09
C MET A 136 -2.72 28.62 7.48
N LEU A 137 -2.01 28.77 6.37
CA LEU A 137 -1.75 30.09 5.77
C LEU A 137 -2.82 30.51 4.76
N VAL A 138 -3.42 29.55 4.05
CA VAL A 138 -4.37 29.84 2.98
C VAL A 138 -5.82 29.59 3.45
N GLY A 139 -6.02 28.57 4.28
CA GLY A 139 -7.31 28.26 4.87
C GLY A 139 -7.75 26.78 4.73
N SER A 140 -8.73 26.39 5.52
CA SER A 140 -9.23 25.00 5.58
C SER A 140 -9.82 24.47 4.27
N PHE A 141 -10.22 25.36 3.34
CA PHE A 141 -10.68 24.96 2.00
C PHE A 141 -9.57 24.29 1.17
N MET A 142 -8.29 24.39 1.59
CA MET A 142 -7.17 23.70 0.98
C MET A 142 -7.09 22.20 1.38
N THR A 143 -7.85 21.75 2.37
CA THR A 143 -7.82 20.34 2.82
C THR A 143 -8.03 19.34 1.66
N PRO A 144 -9.02 19.47 0.76
CA PRO A 144 -9.15 18.55 -0.37
C PRO A 144 -7.94 18.57 -1.32
N TRP A 145 -7.31 19.73 -1.50
CA TRP A 145 -6.12 19.86 -2.35
C TRP A 145 -4.90 19.17 -1.78
N THR A 146 -4.82 18.98 -0.46
CA THR A 146 -3.72 18.20 0.14
C THR A 146 -3.75 16.74 -0.30
N PHE A 147 -4.91 16.14 -0.50
CA PHE A 147 -5.02 14.79 -1.05
C PHE A 147 -4.53 14.70 -2.50
N VAL A 148 -4.82 15.73 -3.31
CA VAL A 148 -4.30 15.83 -4.68
C VAL A 148 -2.77 15.95 -4.65
N LEU A 149 -2.24 16.78 -3.77
CA LEU A 149 -0.79 16.95 -3.62
C LEU A 149 -0.11 15.65 -3.19
N VAL A 150 -0.69 14.89 -2.26
CA VAL A 150 -0.20 13.57 -1.85
C VAL A 150 -0.17 12.60 -3.02
N GLY A 151 -1.25 12.52 -3.81
CA GLY A 151 -1.31 11.62 -4.97
C GLY A 151 -0.26 11.95 -6.03
N ILE A 152 -0.11 13.24 -6.36
CA ILE A 152 0.89 13.70 -7.33
C ILE A 152 2.32 13.49 -6.79
N TRP A 153 2.57 13.81 -5.53
CA TRP A 153 3.85 13.62 -4.88
C TRP A 153 4.29 12.15 -4.93
N TRP A 154 3.42 11.26 -4.49
CA TRP A 154 3.71 9.83 -4.49
C TRP A 154 4.01 9.31 -5.91
N PHE A 155 3.15 9.60 -6.87
CA PHE A 155 3.35 9.18 -8.25
C PHE A 155 4.66 9.73 -8.84
N SER A 156 4.97 11.00 -8.58
CA SER A 156 6.17 11.66 -9.11
C SER A 156 7.45 11.04 -8.55
N TRP A 157 7.51 10.81 -7.25
CA TRP A 157 8.67 10.20 -6.60
C TRP A 157 8.82 8.71 -6.86
N ALA A 158 7.77 8.03 -7.33
CA ALA A 158 7.87 6.64 -7.79
C ALA A 158 8.56 6.52 -9.18
N GLN A 159 8.59 7.59 -10.00
CA GLN A 159 9.14 7.53 -11.37
C GLN A 159 10.63 7.14 -11.43
N PRO A 160 11.53 7.66 -10.57
CA PRO A 160 12.93 7.21 -10.57
C PRO A 160 13.06 5.70 -10.33
N ALA A 161 12.28 5.13 -9.41
CA ALA A 161 12.27 3.69 -9.15
C ALA A 161 11.76 2.91 -10.38
N PHE A 162 10.69 3.37 -11.02
CA PHE A 162 10.12 2.73 -12.22
C PHE A 162 11.08 2.71 -13.41
N ARG A 163 12.01 3.66 -13.48
CA ARG A 163 13.00 3.75 -14.57
C ARG A 163 14.26 2.95 -14.30
N LYS A 164 14.64 2.79 -13.03
CA LYS A 164 15.92 2.17 -12.63
C LYS A 164 15.80 0.71 -12.19
N LEU A 165 14.62 0.30 -11.71
CA LEU A 165 14.44 -1.08 -11.27
C LEU A 165 14.45 -2.06 -12.45
N PRO A 166 15.09 -3.23 -12.28
CA PRO A 166 15.19 -4.22 -13.35
C PRO A 166 13.82 -4.77 -13.72
N SER A 167 13.51 -4.80 -15.01
CA SER A 167 12.38 -5.53 -15.55
C SER A 167 12.91 -6.80 -16.20
N THR A 168 12.60 -7.96 -15.64
CA THR A 168 13.00 -9.25 -16.21
C THR A 168 11.83 -9.81 -16.99
N PRO A 169 11.85 -9.77 -18.33
CA PRO A 169 10.80 -10.42 -19.12
C PRO A 169 11.00 -11.93 -19.03
N THR A 170 10.14 -12.61 -18.32
CA THR A 170 10.11 -14.07 -18.30
C THR A 170 9.07 -14.56 -19.29
N LYS A 171 9.37 -15.66 -20.02
CA LYS A 171 8.42 -16.30 -20.93
C LYS A 171 7.17 -16.69 -20.13
N LEU A 172 6.03 -16.15 -20.54
CA LEU A 172 4.75 -16.34 -19.86
C LEU A 172 4.31 -17.81 -19.88
N PRO A 173 4.06 -18.41 -18.71
CA PRO A 173 3.20 -19.60 -18.64
C PRO A 173 1.75 -19.18 -18.96
N THR A 174 0.97 -20.08 -19.51
CA THR A 174 -0.46 -19.88 -19.81
C THR A 174 -1.22 -19.40 -18.56
N GLN A 175 -2.07 -18.39 -18.70
CA GLN A 175 -2.72 -17.65 -17.59
C GLN A 175 -3.32 -18.52 -16.47
N GLY A 176 -3.94 -19.66 -16.79
CA GLY A 176 -4.52 -20.56 -15.78
C GLY A 176 -3.50 -21.27 -14.88
N ARG A 177 -2.24 -21.40 -15.32
CA ARG A 177 -1.15 -21.97 -14.52
C ARG A 177 -0.53 -20.96 -13.53
N LEU A 178 -0.63 -19.65 -13.78
CA LEU A 178 -0.05 -18.63 -12.94
C LEU A 178 -0.69 -18.58 -11.55
N ILE A 179 -2.02 -18.59 -11.49
CA ILE A 179 -2.76 -18.56 -10.23
C ILE A 179 -2.47 -19.84 -9.42
N ALA A 180 -2.53 -21.01 -10.09
CA ALA A 180 -2.23 -22.28 -9.44
C ALA A 180 -0.78 -22.34 -8.93
N GLN A 181 0.18 -21.77 -9.66
CA GLN A 181 1.56 -21.68 -9.23
C GLN A 181 1.74 -20.72 -8.05
N GLY A 182 1.07 -19.57 -8.06
CA GLY A 182 1.06 -18.64 -6.92
C GLY A 182 0.56 -19.32 -5.63
N PHE A 183 -0.53 -20.06 -5.69
CA PHE A 183 -1.02 -20.86 -4.54
C PHE A 183 -0.06 -21.98 -4.14
N LYS A 184 0.60 -22.64 -5.09
CA LYS A 184 1.58 -23.67 -4.80
C LYS A 184 2.80 -23.12 -4.09
N GLU A 185 3.31 -21.95 -4.52
CA GLU A 185 4.42 -21.25 -3.84
C GLU A 185 4.01 -20.79 -2.45
N LEU A 186 2.80 -20.23 -2.29
CA LEU A 186 2.27 -19.84 -0.99
C LEU A 186 2.23 -21.05 -0.03
N ARG A 187 1.72 -22.20 -0.50
CA ARG A 187 1.65 -23.43 0.30
C ARG A 187 3.05 -23.95 0.67
N LYS A 188 4.02 -23.80 -0.25
CA LYS A 188 5.41 -24.17 0.00
C LYS A 188 6.02 -23.28 1.09
N VAL A 189 5.89 -21.96 0.97
CA VAL A 189 6.36 -20.99 1.96
C VAL A 189 5.72 -21.25 3.33
N ALA A 190 4.41 -21.48 3.40
CA ALA A 190 3.72 -21.80 4.64
C ALA A 190 4.24 -23.09 5.28
N ARG A 191 4.53 -24.11 4.46
CA ARG A 191 5.12 -25.37 4.94
C ARG A 191 6.55 -25.19 5.45
N ASP A 192 7.38 -24.46 4.70
CA ASP A 192 8.76 -24.19 5.07
C ASP A 192 8.83 -23.35 6.35
N LEU A 193 7.92 -22.38 6.50
CA LEU A 193 7.77 -21.58 7.70
C LEU A 193 7.37 -22.42 8.92
N SER A 194 6.35 -23.28 8.75
CA SER A 194 5.87 -24.15 9.83
C SER A 194 6.93 -25.18 10.30
N GLY A 195 7.87 -25.55 9.42
CA GLY A 195 9.01 -26.40 9.74
C GLY A 195 10.10 -25.70 10.59
N ARG A 196 10.12 -24.37 10.60
CA ARG A 196 11.13 -23.58 11.35
C ARG A 196 10.57 -23.10 12.68
N LYS A 197 10.65 -23.94 13.71
CA LYS A 197 10.06 -23.64 15.04
C LYS A 197 10.52 -22.31 15.65
N GLU A 198 11.76 -21.90 15.43
CA GLU A 198 12.30 -20.64 15.94
C GLU A 198 11.64 -19.43 15.28
N LEU A 199 11.43 -19.47 13.95
CA LEU A 199 10.72 -18.43 13.20
C LEU A 199 9.25 -18.32 13.63
N VAL A 200 8.60 -19.46 13.83
CA VAL A 200 7.21 -19.51 14.32
C VAL A 200 7.11 -18.89 15.72
N ARG A 201 8.04 -19.23 16.64
CA ARG A 201 8.09 -18.62 17.98
C ARG A 201 8.34 -17.12 17.92
N PHE A 202 9.27 -16.67 17.06
CA PHE A 202 9.53 -15.24 16.85
C PHE A 202 8.29 -14.51 16.36
N LEU A 203 7.57 -15.06 15.37
CA LEU A 203 6.32 -14.48 14.87
C LEU A 203 5.26 -14.41 15.96
N TRP A 204 5.07 -15.45 16.76
CA TRP A 204 4.15 -15.40 17.89
C TRP A 204 4.54 -14.32 18.92
N GLY A 205 5.81 -14.19 19.25
CA GLY A 205 6.30 -13.13 20.15
C GLY A 205 6.15 -11.73 19.59
N PHE A 206 6.08 -11.58 18.25
CA PHE A 206 5.87 -10.30 17.59
C PHE A 206 4.39 -9.87 17.57
N PHE A 207 3.45 -10.84 17.63
CA PHE A 207 2.01 -10.59 17.63
C PHE A 207 1.39 -10.45 19.03
N ILE A 208 2.14 -10.73 20.11
CA ILE A 208 1.73 -10.54 21.51
C ILE A 208 2.34 -9.26 22.05
#